data_3f16dfaaeaf03bf5f6cca11cbb080fc4
#
_entry.id   3f16dfaaeaf03bf5f6cca11cbb080fc4
#
_cell.length_a   1.000
_cell.length_b   1.000
_cell.length_c   1.000
_cell.angle_alpha   90.00
_cell.angle_beta   90.00
_cell.angle_gamma   90.00
#
_symmetry.space_group_name_H-M   'P 1'
#
loop_
_entity.id
_entity.type
_entity.pdbx_description
1 polymer ?
#
loop_
_entity_poly.entity_id
_entity_poly.type
_entity_poly.pdbx_seq_one_letter_code
_entity_poly.pdbx_strand_id
1 'polypeptide(L)'
;SLMSELNSTHPHFVRCILPNHKKKPKQFNNLLVLDQLRCNGVLEGIRIARTGFPNRLPFAEFRQRYEVLCQDLPRGYLEGQAVAAHMLEKLGLDRALYRVGLTKVFFRAGVLAELEEQRDALITEIMARFQSVARGFIKRRAAYKRLFRTEATRIIQRR
;
A
#
# COMPACT_ATOMS: atom_id res chain seq x y z
N SER A 1 37.71 4.05 -12.08
CA SER A 1 37.34 3.89 -13.51
C SER A 1 35.86 4.17 -13.65
N LEU A 2 35.41 4.74 -14.78
CA LEU A 2 34.00 5.08 -15.06
C LEU A 2 33.07 3.89 -14.83
N MET A 3 33.48 2.69 -15.22
CA MET A 3 32.67 1.46 -15.01
C MET A 3 32.51 1.11 -13.54
N SER A 4 33.52 1.42 -12.71
CA SER A 4 33.41 1.20 -11.25
C SER A 4 32.41 2.15 -10.61
N GLU A 5 32.36 3.40 -11.04
CA GLU A 5 31.38 4.39 -10.58
C GLU A 5 29.96 4.03 -11.04
N LEU A 6 29.79 3.64 -12.31
CA LEU A 6 28.49 3.19 -12.83
C LEU A 6 27.95 1.97 -12.08
N ASN A 7 28.81 1.04 -11.71
CA ASN A 7 28.40 -0.14 -10.95
C ASN A 7 28.06 0.14 -9.47
N SER A 8 28.55 1.26 -8.92
CA SER A 8 28.23 1.68 -7.54
C SER A 8 26.92 2.47 -7.42
N THR A 9 26.35 2.91 -8.54
CA THR A 9 25.10 3.69 -8.59
C THR A 9 23.92 2.84 -9.03
N HIS A 10 22.70 3.31 -8.76
CA HIS A 10 21.48 2.67 -9.27
C HIS A 10 21.14 3.20 -10.66
N PRO A 11 21.21 2.36 -11.73
CA PRO A 11 20.90 2.80 -13.07
C PRO A 11 19.40 3.05 -13.25
N HIS A 12 19.05 4.18 -13.83
CA HIS A 12 17.70 4.54 -14.23
C HIS A 12 17.63 4.71 -15.73
N PHE A 13 16.77 3.96 -16.39
CA PHE A 13 16.56 4.03 -17.83
C PHE A 13 15.34 4.88 -18.14
N VAL A 14 15.55 6.04 -18.76
CA VAL A 14 14.50 6.95 -19.18
C VAL A 14 14.29 6.84 -20.69
N ARG A 15 13.05 6.56 -21.12
CA ARG A 15 12.66 6.56 -22.53
C ARG A 15 11.71 7.72 -22.78
N CYS A 16 12.15 8.68 -23.58
CA CYS A 16 11.35 9.83 -23.96
C CYS A 16 10.54 9.53 -25.22
N ILE A 17 9.25 9.86 -25.19
CA ILE A 17 8.35 9.76 -26.33
C ILE A 17 8.02 11.18 -26.84
N LEU A 18 8.28 11.43 -28.11
CA LEU A 18 8.02 12.71 -28.75
C LEU A 18 6.54 12.75 -29.20
N PRO A 19 5.69 13.63 -28.67
CA PRO A 19 4.26 13.64 -28.99
C PRO A 19 3.97 14.18 -30.41
N ASN A 20 4.83 15.06 -30.94
CA ASN A 20 4.77 15.58 -32.29
C ASN A 20 6.12 16.13 -32.75
N HIS A 21 6.38 16.15 -34.06
CA HIS A 21 7.64 16.65 -34.63
C HIS A 21 7.88 18.14 -34.37
N LYS A 22 6.82 18.92 -34.22
CA LYS A 22 6.89 20.38 -34.02
C LYS A 22 7.14 20.79 -32.57
N LYS A 23 7.16 19.82 -31.63
CA LYS A 23 7.27 20.05 -30.17
C LYS A 23 6.27 21.09 -29.62
N LYS A 24 5.10 21.20 -30.26
CA LYS A 24 4.06 22.14 -29.83
C LYS A 24 3.17 21.50 -28.76
N PRO A 25 2.76 22.25 -27.73
CA PRO A 25 1.86 21.74 -26.71
C PRO A 25 0.45 21.49 -27.30
N LYS A 26 -0.30 20.55 -26.69
CA LYS A 26 -1.67 20.17 -27.07
C LYS A 26 -1.81 19.59 -28.51
N GLN A 27 -0.72 19.22 -29.16
CA GLN A 27 -0.72 18.50 -30.43
C GLN A 27 -0.16 17.09 -30.20
N PHE A 28 -0.90 16.08 -30.64
CA PHE A 28 -0.55 14.69 -30.48
C PHE A 28 -0.65 13.97 -31.84
N ASN A 29 0.44 13.35 -32.27
CA ASN A 29 0.47 12.56 -33.50
C ASN A 29 0.45 11.07 -33.12
N ASN A 30 -0.71 10.44 -33.27
CA ASN A 30 -0.94 9.05 -32.84
C ASN A 30 0.01 8.07 -33.54
N LEU A 31 0.23 8.23 -34.85
CA LEU A 31 1.10 7.32 -35.62
C LEU A 31 2.55 7.41 -35.13
N LEU A 32 3.05 8.64 -35.02
CA LEU A 32 4.42 8.88 -34.54
C LEU A 32 4.66 8.29 -33.15
N VAL A 33 3.73 8.48 -32.24
CA VAL A 33 3.82 7.94 -30.87
C VAL A 33 3.73 6.43 -30.88
N LEU A 34 2.82 5.84 -31.65
CA LEU A 34 2.66 4.40 -31.74
C LEU A 34 3.93 3.71 -32.29
N ASP A 35 4.55 4.30 -33.32
CA ASP A 35 5.79 3.78 -33.89
C ASP A 35 6.94 3.85 -32.89
N GLN A 36 7.06 4.95 -32.12
CA GLN A 36 8.06 5.05 -31.06
C GLN A 36 7.84 4.02 -29.95
N LEU A 37 6.59 3.78 -29.52
CA LEU A 37 6.26 2.77 -28.52
C LEU A 37 6.61 1.35 -29.01
N ARG A 38 6.38 1.06 -30.30
CA ARG A 38 6.78 -0.22 -30.92
C ARG A 38 8.30 -0.36 -30.98
N CYS A 39 8.99 0.62 -31.53
CA CYS A 39 10.45 0.58 -31.72
C CYS A 39 11.22 0.51 -30.39
N ASN A 40 10.71 1.15 -29.36
CA ASN A 40 11.33 1.13 -28.03
C ASN A 40 11.00 -0.12 -27.21
N GLY A 41 10.24 -1.08 -27.74
CA GLY A 41 9.82 -2.29 -27.03
C GLY A 41 8.88 -2.03 -25.84
N VAL A 42 8.28 -0.84 -25.75
CA VAL A 42 7.38 -0.48 -24.63
C VAL A 42 6.10 -1.29 -24.68
N LEU A 43 5.54 -1.51 -25.88
CA LEU A 43 4.32 -2.31 -26.05
C LEU A 43 4.52 -3.76 -25.61
N GLU A 44 5.67 -4.36 -25.93
CA GLU A 44 6.00 -5.72 -25.46
C GLU A 44 6.22 -5.75 -23.93
N GLY A 45 6.85 -4.74 -23.37
CA GLY A 45 6.97 -4.60 -21.91
C GLY A 45 5.62 -4.54 -21.19
N ILE A 46 4.67 -3.77 -21.74
CA ILE A 46 3.29 -3.71 -21.23
C ILE A 46 2.58 -5.06 -21.35
N ARG A 47 2.75 -5.74 -22.49
CA ARG A 47 2.17 -7.07 -22.72
C ARG A 47 2.69 -8.09 -21.70
N ILE A 48 3.99 -8.14 -21.48
CA ILE A 48 4.63 -9.02 -20.49
C ILE A 48 4.13 -8.67 -19.08
N ALA A 49 4.04 -7.38 -18.73
CA ALA A 49 3.54 -6.93 -17.45
C ALA A 49 2.07 -7.35 -17.22
N ARG A 50 1.23 -7.30 -18.26
CA ARG A 50 -0.20 -7.69 -18.16
C ARG A 50 -0.40 -9.20 -18.02
N THR A 51 0.43 -10.01 -18.68
CA THR A 51 0.31 -11.49 -18.66
C THR A 51 1.09 -12.13 -17.52
N GLY A 52 2.09 -11.44 -16.96
CA GLY A 52 2.97 -11.92 -15.89
C GLY A 52 2.55 -11.50 -14.48
N PHE A 53 3.55 -11.46 -13.60
CA PHE A 53 3.44 -11.00 -12.21
C PHE A 53 4.26 -9.72 -12.05
N PRO A 54 3.72 -8.56 -12.46
CA PRO A 54 4.46 -7.31 -12.49
C PRO A 54 4.77 -6.76 -11.09
N ASN A 55 3.91 -7.06 -10.13
CA ASN A 55 4.03 -6.57 -8.77
C ASN A 55 4.82 -7.58 -7.92
N ARG A 56 5.78 -7.08 -7.15
CA ARG A 56 6.63 -7.89 -6.29
C ARG A 56 6.91 -7.18 -4.99
N LEU A 57 6.77 -7.89 -3.88
CA LEU A 57 7.04 -7.39 -2.53
C LEU A 57 7.98 -8.35 -1.79
N PRO A 58 9.02 -7.85 -1.09
CA PRO A 58 9.78 -8.64 -0.14
C PRO A 58 8.87 -9.20 0.97
N PHE A 59 9.19 -10.36 1.51
CA PHE A 59 8.36 -10.98 2.56
C PHE A 59 8.19 -10.10 3.80
N ALA A 60 9.25 -9.41 4.22
CA ALA A 60 9.20 -8.50 5.36
C ALA A 60 8.21 -7.33 5.14
N GLU A 61 8.27 -6.71 3.95
CA GLU A 61 7.36 -5.62 3.58
C GLU A 61 5.91 -6.13 3.44
N PHE A 62 5.72 -7.30 2.82
CA PHE A 62 4.41 -7.94 2.69
C PHE A 62 3.79 -8.21 4.05
N ARG A 63 4.55 -8.77 5.00
CA ARG A 63 4.11 -9.02 6.36
C ARG A 63 3.73 -7.71 7.06
N GLN A 64 4.64 -6.75 7.13
CA GLN A 64 4.42 -5.48 7.80
C GLN A 64 3.18 -4.74 7.28
N ARG A 65 2.92 -4.82 5.98
CA ARG A 65 1.86 -4.07 5.32
C ARG A 65 0.48 -4.71 5.49
N TYR A 66 0.41 -6.04 5.47
CA TYR A 66 -0.86 -6.80 5.46
C TYR A 66 -1.10 -7.64 6.71
N GLU A 67 -0.23 -7.60 7.70
CA GLU A 67 -0.42 -8.30 8.98
C GLU A 67 -1.74 -7.92 9.66
N VAL A 68 -2.20 -6.68 9.49
CA VAL A 68 -3.46 -6.19 10.04
C VAL A 68 -4.68 -6.92 9.49
N LEU A 69 -4.60 -7.47 8.28
CA LEU A 69 -5.66 -8.30 7.67
C LEU A 69 -5.70 -9.73 8.22
N CYS A 70 -4.63 -10.18 8.87
CA CYS A 70 -4.45 -11.54 9.36
C CYS A 70 -4.40 -11.54 10.90
N GLN A 71 -5.57 -11.61 11.56
CA GLN A 71 -5.67 -11.51 13.04
C GLN A 71 -5.02 -12.67 13.80
N ASP A 72 -4.85 -13.85 13.17
CA ASP A 72 -4.37 -15.09 13.79
C ASP A 72 -2.95 -15.48 13.34
N LEU A 73 -2.09 -14.51 13.09
CA LEU A 73 -0.69 -14.84 12.80
C LEU A 73 -0.03 -15.39 14.07
N PRO A 74 0.58 -16.57 14.00
CA PRO A 74 1.29 -17.12 15.14
C PRO A 74 2.39 -16.14 15.56
N ARG A 75 2.34 -15.70 16.82
CA ARG A 75 3.37 -14.88 17.45
C ARG A 75 4.60 -15.75 17.70
N GLY A 76 5.41 -15.96 16.69
CA GLY A 76 6.60 -16.79 16.77
C GLY A 76 7.51 -16.57 15.58
N TYR A 77 8.66 -17.18 15.61
CA TYR A 77 9.77 -17.08 14.64
C TYR A 77 9.46 -17.60 13.22
N LEU A 78 8.23 -17.59 12.77
CA LEU A 78 7.91 -17.82 11.36
C LEU A 78 8.30 -16.56 10.59
N GLU A 79 9.46 -16.58 9.96
CA GLU A 79 9.93 -15.52 9.09
C GLU A 79 9.99 -15.98 7.63
N GLY A 80 9.93 -15.01 6.74
CA GLY A 80 10.15 -15.24 5.31
C GLY A 80 9.01 -15.95 4.61
N GLN A 81 9.33 -16.98 3.84
CA GLN A 81 8.42 -17.66 2.93
C GLN A 81 7.22 -18.32 3.63
N ALA A 82 7.43 -18.92 4.80
CA ALA A 82 6.39 -19.63 5.54
C ALA A 82 5.28 -18.71 6.01
N VAL A 83 5.64 -17.53 6.55
CA VAL A 83 4.66 -16.51 6.96
C VAL A 83 3.90 -15.96 5.78
N ALA A 84 4.61 -15.64 4.69
CA ALA A 84 3.96 -15.14 3.48
C ALA A 84 2.96 -16.15 2.90
N ALA A 85 3.32 -17.43 2.85
CA ALA A 85 2.43 -18.49 2.40
C ALA A 85 1.17 -18.62 3.28
N HIS A 86 1.36 -18.60 4.61
CA HIS A 86 0.24 -18.65 5.57
C HIS A 86 -0.68 -17.44 5.45
N MET A 87 -0.11 -16.24 5.31
CA MET A 87 -0.90 -15.01 5.09
C MET A 87 -1.72 -15.07 3.81
N LEU A 88 -1.11 -15.52 2.70
CA LEU A 88 -1.78 -15.63 1.41
C LEU A 88 -2.95 -16.63 1.44
N GLU A 89 -2.79 -17.73 2.18
CA GLU A 89 -3.85 -18.70 2.38
C GLU A 89 -5.00 -18.12 3.23
N LYS A 90 -4.68 -17.41 4.31
CA LYS A 90 -5.67 -16.72 5.16
C LYS A 90 -6.42 -15.60 4.43
N LEU A 91 -5.76 -14.89 3.54
CA LEU A 91 -6.37 -13.86 2.70
C LEU A 91 -7.30 -14.46 1.61
N GLY A 92 -7.34 -15.79 1.47
CA GLY A 92 -8.20 -16.47 0.51
C GLY A 92 -7.89 -16.17 -0.96
N LEU A 93 -6.66 -15.75 -1.26
CA LEU A 93 -6.24 -15.44 -2.62
C LEU A 93 -6.09 -16.72 -3.46
N ASP A 94 -6.63 -16.70 -4.68
CA ASP A 94 -6.42 -17.78 -5.63
C ASP A 94 -4.93 -17.92 -5.98
N ARG A 95 -4.42 -19.15 -5.95
CA ARG A 95 -3.03 -19.49 -6.32
C ARG A 95 -2.64 -19.08 -7.73
N ALA A 96 -3.62 -18.85 -8.61
CA ALA A 96 -3.39 -18.31 -9.94
C ALA A 96 -2.97 -16.82 -9.94
N LEU A 97 -3.30 -16.08 -8.88
CA LEU A 97 -3.09 -14.64 -8.76
C LEU A 97 -1.73 -14.26 -8.16
N TYR A 98 -1.03 -15.20 -7.54
CA TYR A 98 0.28 -14.94 -6.93
C TYR A 98 1.27 -16.09 -7.15
N ARG A 99 2.54 -15.79 -6.92
CA ARG A 99 3.63 -16.78 -6.83
C ARG A 99 4.55 -16.40 -5.68
N VAL A 100 4.95 -17.40 -4.90
CA VAL A 100 5.89 -17.22 -3.80
C VAL A 100 7.28 -17.60 -4.31
N GLY A 101 8.20 -16.62 -4.29
CA GLY A 101 9.61 -16.82 -4.64
C GLY A 101 10.46 -17.20 -3.43
N LEU A 102 11.77 -17.07 -3.55
CA LEU A 102 12.71 -17.34 -2.45
C LEU A 102 12.75 -16.20 -1.42
N THR A 103 12.61 -14.94 -1.86
CA THR A 103 12.74 -13.73 -1.03
C THR A 103 11.55 -12.79 -1.15
N LYS A 104 10.69 -13.00 -2.13
CA LYS A 104 9.61 -12.08 -2.49
C LYS A 104 8.34 -12.84 -2.88
N VAL A 105 7.20 -12.16 -2.72
CA VAL A 105 5.92 -12.56 -3.31
C VAL A 105 5.70 -11.78 -4.59
N PHE A 106 5.18 -12.45 -5.60
CA PHE A 106 4.85 -11.89 -6.90
C PHE A 106 3.35 -11.94 -7.10
N PHE A 107 2.75 -10.84 -7.54
CA PHE A 107 1.32 -10.71 -7.73
C PHE A 107 0.98 -10.33 -9.17
N ARG A 108 -0.15 -10.80 -9.67
CA ARG A 108 -0.75 -10.31 -10.91
C ARG A 108 -1.20 -8.85 -10.77
N ALA A 109 -1.36 -8.20 -11.92
CA ALA A 109 -1.88 -6.84 -11.97
C ALA A 109 -3.27 -6.77 -11.30
N GLY A 110 -3.47 -5.74 -10.44
CA GLY A 110 -4.72 -5.51 -9.72
C GLY A 110 -4.79 -6.11 -8.31
N VAL A 111 -4.14 -7.24 -8.04
CA VAL A 111 -4.21 -7.94 -6.74
C VAL A 111 -3.74 -7.07 -5.57
N LEU A 112 -2.64 -6.33 -5.76
CA LEU A 112 -2.16 -5.43 -4.71
C LEU A 112 -3.13 -4.28 -4.44
N ALA A 113 -3.80 -3.76 -5.48
CA ALA A 113 -4.79 -2.70 -5.31
C ALA A 113 -5.98 -3.19 -4.47
N GLU A 114 -6.45 -4.40 -4.71
CA GLU A 114 -7.51 -5.02 -3.92
C GLU A 114 -7.10 -5.24 -2.45
N LEU A 115 -5.88 -5.72 -2.20
CA LEU A 115 -5.35 -5.89 -0.85
C LEU A 115 -5.20 -4.54 -0.11
N GLU A 116 -4.78 -3.49 -0.80
CA GLU A 116 -4.71 -2.14 -0.23
C GLU A 116 -6.10 -1.62 0.12
N GLU A 117 -7.09 -1.82 -0.73
CA GLU A 117 -8.47 -1.40 -0.47
C GLU A 117 -9.04 -2.12 0.76
N GLN A 118 -8.85 -3.43 0.86
CA GLN A 118 -9.26 -4.20 2.04
C GLN A 118 -8.57 -3.72 3.32
N ARG A 119 -7.26 -3.45 3.25
CA ARG A 119 -6.49 -2.92 4.36
C ARG A 119 -7.00 -1.55 4.81
N ASP A 120 -7.20 -0.65 3.87
CA ASP A 120 -7.63 0.72 4.15
C ASP A 120 -9.07 0.76 4.71
N ALA A 121 -9.94 -0.11 4.23
CA ALA A 121 -11.29 -0.28 4.79
C ALA A 121 -11.23 -0.73 6.26
N LEU A 122 -10.42 -1.74 6.57
CA LEU A 122 -10.26 -2.25 7.95
C LEU A 122 -9.63 -1.19 8.87
N ILE A 123 -8.59 -0.50 8.41
CA ILE A 123 -7.96 0.58 9.19
C ILE A 123 -8.97 1.69 9.46
N THR A 124 -9.77 2.08 8.48
CA THR A 124 -10.81 3.11 8.63
C THR A 124 -11.83 2.69 9.69
N GLU A 125 -12.27 1.44 9.69
CA GLU A 125 -13.19 0.91 10.71
C GLU A 125 -12.58 0.95 12.12
N ILE A 126 -11.34 0.47 12.28
CA ILE A 126 -10.61 0.49 13.55
C ILE A 126 -10.46 1.94 14.05
N MET A 127 -10.09 2.86 13.18
CA MET A 127 -9.93 4.28 13.52
C MET A 127 -11.26 4.92 13.91
N ALA A 128 -12.36 4.62 13.23
CA ALA A 128 -13.69 5.12 13.59
C ALA A 128 -14.12 4.63 14.97
N ARG A 129 -13.91 3.35 15.27
CA ARG A 129 -14.18 2.77 16.61
C ARG A 129 -13.33 3.43 17.68
N PHE A 130 -12.03 3.58 17.46
CA PHE A 130 -11.11 4.25 18.38
C PHE A 130 -11.53 5.69 18.65
N GLN A 131 -11.83 6.46 17.60
CA GLN A 131 -12.29 7.84 17.73
C GLN A 131 -13.60 7.95 18.53
N SER A 132 -14.53 7.04 18.30
CA SER A 132 -15.81 6.99 19.05
C SER A 132 -15.59 6.79 20.54
N VAL A 133 -14.75 5.82 20.92
CA VAL A 133 -14.41 5.53 22.31
C VAL A 133 -13.67 6.73 22.94
N ALA A 134 -12.68 7.28 22.25
CA ALA A 134 -11.91 8.43 22.72
C ALA A 134 -12.77 9.67 22.96
N ARG A 135 -13.65 10.00 21.99
CA ARG A 135 -14.61 11.10 22.15
C ARG A 135 -15.54 10.88 23.32
N GLY A 136 -16.04 9.66 23.49
CA GLY A 136 -16.89 9.28 24.62
C GLY A 136 -16.17 9.44 25.96
N PHE A 137 -14.92 8.99 26.05
CA PHE A 137 -14.10 9.15 27.25
C PHE A 137 -13.85 10.61 27.61
N ILE A 138 -13.46 11.43 26.63
CA ILE A 138 -13.19 12.86 26.83
C ILE A 138 -14.46 13.59 27.30
N LYS A 139 -15.62 13.31 26.67
CA LYS A 139 -16.89 13.93 27.04
C LYS A 139 -17.33 13.53 28.45
N ARG A 140 -17.22 12.23 28.81
CA ARG A 140 -17.56 11.77 30.17
C ARG A 140 -16.67 12.44 31.23
N ARG A 141 -15.35 12.51 30.98
CA ARG A 141 -14.40 13.18 31.88
C ARG A 141 -14.73 14.67 32.05
N ALA A 142 -15.06 15.34 30.95
CA ALA A 142 -15.46 16.77 30.99
C ALA A 142 -16.77 16.99 31.76
N ALA A 143 -17.78 16.12 31.56
CA ALA A 143 -19.05 16.16 32.28
C ALA A 143 -18.84 15.94 33.78
N TYR A 144 -18.06 14.94 34.18
CA TYR A 144 -17.72 14.67 35.56
C TYR A 144 -17.04 15.90 36.23
N LYS A 145 -16.07 16.52 35.55
CA LYS A 145 -15.40 17.72 36.02
C LYS A 145 -16.36 18.92 36.18
N ARG A 146 -17.35 19.05 35.29
CA ARG A 146 -18.39 20.11 35.40
C ARG A 146 -19.30 19.85 36.61
N LEU A 147 -19.78 18.63 36.79
CA LEU A 147 -20.62 18.29 37.95
C LEU A 147 -19.92 18.56 39.26
N PHE A 148 -18.68 18.11 39.41
CA PHE A 148 -17.86 18.39 40.61
C PHE A 148 -17.68 19.88 40.90
N ARG A 149 -17.40 20.68 39.89
CA ARG A 149 -17.28 22.13 40.01
C ARG A 149 -18.61 22.78 40.42
N THR A 150 -19.73 22.36 39.84
CA THR A 150 -21.05 22.86 40.17
C THR A 150 -21.41 22.56 41.61
N GLU A 151 -21.10 21.36 42.09
CA GLU A 151 -21.37 20.96 43.47
C GLU A 151 -20.49 21.75 44.47
N ALA A 152 -19.21 21.90 44.18
CA ALA A 152 -18.30 22.72 44.96
C ALA A 152 -18.76 24.19 45.03
N THR A 153 -19.23 24.76 43.91
CA THR A 153 -19.76 26.14 43.87
C THR A 153 -21.01 26.26 44.72
N ARG A 154 -21.92 25.29 44.68
CA ARG A 154 -23.14 25.31 45.53
C ARG A 154 -22.80 25.26 47.03
N ILE A 155 -21.79 24.52 47.44
CA ILE A 155 -21.33 24.45 48.83
C ILE A 155 -20.76 25.81 49.27
N ILE A 156 -19.96 26.44 48.43
CA ILE A 156 -19.37 27.76 48.74
C ILE A 156 -20.44 28.85 48.82
N GLN A 157 -21.46 28.84 47.96
CA GLN A 157 -22.53 29.82 47.93
C GLN A 157 -23.53 29.67 49.10
N ARG A 158 -23.57 28.53 49.78
CA ARG A 158 -24.45 28.30 50.96
C ARG A 158 -23.83 28.77 52.28
N ARG A 159 -22.57 29.16 52.27
CA ARG A 159 -21.88 29.81 53.42
C ARG A 159 -21.92 31.32 53.30
#